data_49d0abf988ea7de0b4f33cd4c87976a5
#
_entry.id   49d0abf988ea7de0b4f33cd4c87976a5
#
_cell.length_a   1.000
_cell.length_b   1.000
_cell.length_c   1.000
_cell.angle_alpha   90.00
_cell.angle_beta   90.00
_cell.angle_gamma   90.00
#
_symmetry.space_group_name_H-M   'P 1'
#
loop_
_entity.id
_entity.type
_entity.pdbx_description
1 polymer ?
#
loop_
_entity_poly.entity_id
_entity_poly.type
_entity_poly.pdbx_seq_one_letter_code
_entity_poly.pdbx_strand_id
1 'polypeptide(L)'
;RWEMAILVNPEEKNPPSDKEAIARFIKAAAKQGIHAEALSIDQLQNISHYDALFIRETTGIDHHTYRLALKAEKSGLVVMDDSASILRCCNKVFLHDAFSYQNVPSLRTEVITDRSDATLEQLEQQLSYPMVLKMPEGSFSNGVFKATTRSELVERLDRLFETSALVLAQEYLFTDYDWRIGVLNGRAETLASALARRIEDDK
;
A
#
# COMPACT_ATOMS: atom_id res chain seq x y z
N ARG A 1 1.88 29.90 15.00
CA ARG A 1 2.84 28.94 14.43
C ARG A 1 2.19 27.58 14.40
N TRP A 2 2.23 26.88 13.27
CA TRP A 2 1.65 25.55 13.15
C TRP A 2 2.66 24.49 13.59
N GLU A 3 2.22 23.46 14.31
CA GLU A 3 3.05 22.36 14.79
C GLU A 3 2.66 21.08 14.03
N MET A 4 3.64 20.37 13.45
CA MET A 4 3.42 19.15 12.68
C MET A 4 4.30 18.02 13.18
N ALA A 5 3.68 16.89 13.56
CA ALA A 5 4.40 15.65 13.80
C ALA A 5 4.59 14.89 12.50
N ILE A 6 5.80 14.43 12.21
CA ILE A 6 6.11 13.48 11.14
C ILE A 6 6.39 12.13 11.80
N LEU A 7 5.43 11.21 11.67
CA LEU A 7 5.58 9.88 12.25
C LEU A 7 6.54 9.03 11.41
N VAL A 8 7.59 8.54 12.02
CA VAL A 8 8.60 7.67 11.41
C VAL A 8 8.85 6.44 12.27
N ASN A 9 9.25 5.34 11.65
CA ASN A 9 9.71 4.15 12.34
C ASN A 9 11.20 3.92 12.04
N PRO A 10 12.10 4.19 13.00
CA PRO A 10 13.53 4.01 12.80
C PRO A 10 13.97 2.56 12.54
N GLU A 11 13.15 1.58 12.98
CA GLU A 11 13.43 0.15 12.85
C GLU A 11 12.91 -0.44 11.52
N GLU A 12 12.20 0.34 10.72
CA GLU A 12 11.65 -0.13 9.46
C GLU A 12 12.74 -0.30 8.40
N LYS A 13 12.87 -1.52 7.85
CA LYS A 13 13.91 -1.83 6.85
C LYS A 13 13.74 -1.07 5.53
N ASN A 14 12.49 -0.89 5.12
CA ASN A 14 12.13 -0.23 3.87
C ASN A 14 11.11 0.90 4.13
N PRO A 15 11.52 1.99 4.79
CA PRO A 15 10.59 3.07 5.12
C PRO A 15 10.12 3.80 3.85
N PRO A 16 8.89 4.35 3.85
CA PRO A 16 8.37 5.14 2.73
C PRO A 16 9.20 6.39 2.41
N SER A 17 10.02 6.84 3.36
CA SER A 17 10.95 7.96 3.20
C SER A 17 12.26 7.69 3.93
N ASP A 18 13.37 7.93 3.28
CA ASP A 18 14.68 7.92 3.91
C ASP A 18 14.90 9.17 4.79
N LYS A 19 16.00 9.18 5.53
CA LYS A 19 16.36 10.29 6.44
C LYS A 19 16.52 11.62 5.71
N GLU A 20 17.02 11.60 4.47
CA GLU A 20 17.19 12.81 3.67
C GLU A 20 15.84 13.39 3.25
N ALA A 21 14.89 12.54 2.83
CA ALA A 21 13.54 12.96 2.49
C ALA A 21 12.84 13.59 3.71
N ILE A 22 12.95 12.98 4.90
CA ILE A 22 12.40 13.54 6.14
C ILE A 22 13.01 14.92 6.44
N ALA A 23 14.34 15.08 6.33
CA ALA A 23 14.99 16.37 6.53
C ALA A 23 14.50 17.44 5.53
N ARG A 24 14.26 17.03 4.28
CA ARG A 24 13.69 17.93 3.25
C ARG A 24 12.26 18.36 3.58
N PHE A 25 11.41 17.46 4.11
CA PHE A 25 10.07 17.79 4.56
C PHE A 25 10.09 18.80 5.70
N ILE A 26 10.93 18.61 6.72
CA ILE A 26 11.10 19.55 7.84
C ILE A 26 11.51 20.92 7.32
N LYS A 27 12.51 20.97 6.43
CA LYS A 27 12.99 22.21 5.82
C LYS A 27 11.90 22.90 4.98
N ALA A 28 11.09 22.14 4.26
CA ALA A 28 9.99 22.67 3.45
C ALA A 28 8.88 23.23 4.34
N ALA A 29 8.52 22.53 5.41
CA ALA A 29 7.54 22.95 6.41
C ALA A 29 7.96 24.29 7.04
N ALA A 30 9.22 24.41 7.45
CA ALA A 30 9.77 25.63 8.04
C ALA A 30 9.64 26.86 7.12
N LYS A 31 9.80 26.67 5.80
CA LYS A 31 9.59 27.75 4.81
C LYS A 31 8.14 28.23 4.74
N GLN A 32 7.20 27.38 5.15
CA GLN A 32 5.76 27.69 5.21
C GLN A 32 5.30 28.15 6.61
N GLY A 33 6.23 28.40 7.53
CA GLY A 33 5.90 28.79 8.91
C GLY A 33 5.40 27.64 9.80
N ILE A 34 5.61 26.40 9.37
CA ILE A 34 5.25 25.19 10.10
C ILE A 34 6.48 24.67 10.82
N HIS A 35 6.39 24.45 12.12
CA HIS A 35 7.39 23.71 12.87
C HIS A 35 7.09 22.21 12.78
N ALA A 36 7.99 21.47 12.14
CA ALA A 36 7.84 20.04 11.94
C ALA A 36 8.95 19.29 12.67
N GLU A 37 8.60 18.20 13.31
CA GLU A 37 9.57 17.30 13.93
C GLU A 37 9.26 15.84 13.61
N ALA A 38 10.31 15.03 13.44
CA ALA A 38 10.18 13.60 13.18
C ALA A 38 10.21 12.84 14.51
N LEU A 39 9.20 12.01 14.74
CA LEU A 39 8.98 11.28 15.99
C LEU A 39 8.60 9.84 15.71
N SER A 40 9.08 8.91 16.53
CA SER A 40 8.54 7.55 16.58
C SER A 40 7.23 7.53 17.37
N ILE A 41 6.48 6.43 17.25
CA ILE A 41 5.24 6.26 18.00
C ILE A 41 5.42 6.40 19.51
N ASP A 42 6.53 5.93 20.04
CA ASP A 42 6.84 6.00 21.49
C ASP A 42 7.16 7.43 21.96
N GLN A 43 7.68 8.26 21.07
CA GLN A 43 7.98 9.66 21.33
C GLN A 43 6.75 10.54 21.22
N LEU A 44 5.74 10.12 20.45
CA LEU A 44 4.49 10.85 20.22
C LEU A 44 3.51 10.65 21.40
N GLN A 45 3.84 11.20 22.56
CA GLN A 45 3.05 11.00 23.79
C GLN A 45 1.71 11.74 23.77
N ASN A 46 1.68 12.96 23.23
CA ASN A 46 0.48 13.78 23.20
C ASN A 46 0.25 14.41 21.83
N ILE A 47 -0.67 13.79 21.08
CA ILE A 47 -1.01 14.25 19.74
C ILE A 47 -1.70 15.63 19.72
N SER A 48 -2.32 16.04 20.82
CA SER A 48 -3.04 17.32 20.91
C SER A 48 -2.12 18.55 20.89
N HIS A 49 -0.82 18.37 20.95
CA HIS A 49 0.15 19.46 20.80
C HIS A 49 0.39 19.86 19.35
N TYR A 50 -0.12 19.07 18.40
CA TYR A 50 0.09 19.27 16.96
C TYR A 50 -1.20 19.72 16.27
N ASP A 51 -1.03 20.44 15.18
CA ASP A 51 -2.09 20.83 14.25
C ASP A 51 -2.18 19.83 13.08
N ALA A 52 -1.10 19.13 12.80
CA ALA A 52 -1.03 18.16 11.72
C ALA A 52 -0.20 16.92 12.06
N LEU A 53 -0.58 15.79 11.47
CA LEU A 53 0.15 14.52 11.52
C LEU A 53 0.49 14.08 10.09
N PHE A 54 1.77 13.91 9.79
CA PHE A 54 2.26 13.35 8.54
C PHE A 54 2.86 11.96 8.78
N ILE A 55 2.17 10.91 8.31
CA ILE A 55 2.59 9.53 8.51
C ILE A 55 3.62 9.15 7.44
N ARG A 56 4.84 8.82 7.87
CA ARG A 56 5.96 8.40 7.01
C ARG A 56 6.57 7.07 7.47
N GLU A 57 5.73 6.17 7.93
CA GLU A 57 6.02 4.75 8.08
C GLU A 57 4.98 3.94 7.31
N THR A 58 5.25 2.66 7.07
CA THR A 58 4.32 1.78 6.35
C THR A 58 2.99 1.70 7.07
N THR A 59 1.92 1.98 6.34
CA THR A 59 0.55 1.98 6.85
C THR A 59 -0.11 0.62 6.68
N GLY A 60 -1.03 0.28 7.56
CA GLY A 60 -1.84 -0.93 7.50
C GLY A 60 -3.10 -0.78 8.33
N ILE A 61 -4.15 -1.55 8.00
CA ILE A 61 -5.45 -1.48 8.67
C ILE A 61 -5.33 -2.02 10.10
N ASP A 62 -4.67 -3.15 10.27
CA ASP A 62 -4.37 -3.73 11.59
C ASP A 62 -3.02 -3.25 12.14
N HIS A 63 -2.78 -1.95 12.07
CA HIS A 63 -1.53 -1.32 12.47
C HIS A 63 -1.80 -0.08 13.32
N HIS A 64 -0.82 0.33 14.14
CA HIS A 64 -0.96 1.53 14.97
C HIS A 64 -1.16 2.81 14.14
N THR A 65 -0.64 2.86 12.92
CA THR A 65 -0.80 4.02 12.02
C THR A 65 -2.24 4.34 11.72
N TYR A 66 -3.08 3.32 11.46
CA TYR A 66 -4.51 3.52 11.23
C TYR A 66 -5.23 4.05 12.49
N ARG A 67 -4.95 3.42 13.65
CA ARG A 67 -5.53 3.86 14.93
C ARG A 67 -5.09 5.28 15.29
N LEU A 68 -3.82 5.62 15.01
CA LEU A 68 -3.30 6.96 15.26
C LEU A 68 -3.93 7.99 14.32
N ALA A 69 -4.08 7.66 13.02
CA ALA A 69 -4.76 8.53 12.07
C ALA A 69 -6.18 8.87 12.52
N LEU A 70 -6.98 7.85 12.90
CA LEU A 70 -8.33 8.03 13.44
C LEU A 70 -8.34 8.92 14.71
N LYS A 71 -7.39 8.70 15.62
CA LYS A 71 -7.29 9.49 16.84
C LYS A 71 -6.94 10.95 16.54
N ALA A 72 -6.01 11.17 15.63
CA ALA A 72 -5.59 12.51 15.22
C ALA A 72 -6.74 13.30 14.57
N GLU A 73 -7.46 12.67 13.63
CA GLU A 73 -8.63 13.26 12.97
C GLU A 73 -9.72 13.64 13.98
N LYS A 74 -10.02 12.74 14.93
CA LYS A 74 -10.99 13.02 16.02
C LYS A 74 -10.55 14.17 16.93
N SER A 75 -9.25 14.41 17.03
CA SER A 75 -8.68 15.53 17.78
C SER A 75 -8.58 16.82 16.94
N GLY A 76 -9.04 16.79 15.69
CA GLY A 76 -9.09 17.95 14.80
C GLY A 76 -7.81 18.23 14.03
N LEU A 77 -6.83 17.30 14.02
CA LEU A 77 -5.60 17.45 13.25
C LEU A 77 -5.85 17.22 11.75
N VAL A 78 -5.07 17.90 10.94
CA VAL A 78 -4.92 17.53 9.52
C VAL A 78 -4.00 16.29 9.45
N VAL A 79 -4.48 15.22 8.83
CA VAL A 79 -3.75 13.95 8.78
C VAL A 79 -3.43 13.55 7.34
N MET A 80 -2.19 13.12 7.11
CA MET A 80 -1.71 12.54 5.85
C MET A 80 -0.80 11.34 6.20
N ASP A 81 -1.06 10.10 5.75
CA ASP A 81 -2.28 9.66 5.10
C ASP A 81 -3.44 9.58 6.09
N ASP A 82 -4.61 10.05 5.68
CA ASP A 82 -5.81 9.99 6.51
C ASP A 82 -6.35 8.55 6.66
N SER A 83 -7.19 8.34 7.68
CA SER A 83 -7.69 7.00 8.00
C SER A 83 -8.51 6.36 6.87
N ALA A 84 -9.27 7.16 6.13
CA ALA A 84 -10.06 6.67 5.00
C ALA A 84 -9.15 6.25 3.83
N SER A 85 -8.08 7.00 3.58
CA SER A 85 -7.07 6.65 2.58
C SER A 85 -6.32 5.39 2.96
N ILE A 86 -5.93 5.23 4.22
CA ILE A 86 -5.29 3.99 4.72
C ILE A 86 -6.23 2.80 4.49
N LEU A 87 -7.47 2.89 4.93
CA LEU A 87 -8.47 1.83 4.79
C LEU A 87 -8.66 1.41 3.32
N ARG A 88 -8.75 2.39 2.43
CA ARG A 88 -9.03 2.14 1.01
C ARG A 88 -7.81 1.62 0.24
N CYS A 89 -6.62 2.10 0.55
CA CYS A 89 -5.43 1.81 -0.24
C CYS A 89 -4.63 0.61 0.28
N CYS A 90 -4.77 0.24 1.57
CA CYS A 90 -4.05 -0.89 2.14
C CYS A 90 -4.72 -2.25 1.88
N ASN A 91 -5.97 -2.29 1.40
CA ASN A 91 -6.67 -3.52 1.06
C ASN A 91 -6.92 -3.62 -0.45
N LYS A 92 -6.27 -4.62 -1.09
CA LYS A 92 -6.34 -4.81 -2.55
C LYS A 92 -7.71 -5.27 -3.04
N VAL A 93 -8.50 -5.97 -2.20
CA VAL A 93 -9.87 -6.36 -2.54
C VAL A 93 -10.73 -5.10 -2.63
N PHE A 94 -10.67 -4.25 -1.62
CA PHE A 94 -11.39 -2.98 -1.63
C PHE A 94 -11.01 -2.10 -2.82
N LEU A 95 -9.70 -2.04 -3.14
CA LEU A 95 -9.21 -1.27 -4.27
C LEU A 95 -9.70 -1.84 -5.60
N HIS A 96 -9.73 -3.17 -5.75
CA HIS A 96 -10.29 -3.85 -6.92
C HIS A 96 -11.76 -3.54 -7.10
N ASP A 97 -12.55 -3.64 -6.04
CA ASP A 97 -13.98 -3.32 -6.07
C ASP A 97 -14.23 -1.85 -6.43
N ALA A 98 -13.43 -0.94 -5.86
CA ALA A 98 -13.51 0.48 -6.15
C ALA A 98 -13.21 0.79 -7.63
N PHE A 99 -12.21 0.14 -8.22
CA PHE A 99 -11.87 0.28 -9.63
C PHE A 99 -13.00 -0.26 -10.53
N SER A 100 -13.55 -1.43 -10.19
CA SER A 100 -14.66 -2.03 -10.91
C SER A 100 -15.90 -1.14 -10.87
N TYR A 101 -16.26 -0.61 -9.70
CA TYR A 101 -17.40 0.27 -9.53
C TYR A 101 -17.25 1.60 -10.29
N GLN A 102 -16.05 2.15 -10.33
CA GLN A 102 -15.75 3.41 -11.03
C GLN A 102 -15.41 3.22 -12.50
N ASN A 103 -15.47 1.99 -13.02
CA ASN A 103 -15.06 1.64 -14.39
C ASN A 103 -13.62 2.09 -14.72
N VAL A 104 -12.73 2.03 -13.74
CA VAL A 104 -11.29 2.28 -13.97
C VAL A 104 -10.68 1.04 -14.61
N PRO A 105 -10.06 1.14 -15.79
CA PRO A 105 -9.41 0.00 -16.44
C PRO A 105 -8.37 -0.64 -15.51
N SER A 106 -8.52 -1.91 -15.26
CA SER A 106 -7.62 -2.70 -14.42
C SER A 106 -7.45 -4.10 -14.99
N LEU A 107 -6.42 -4.82 -14.55
CA LEU A 107 -6.20 -6.20 -14.92
C LEU A 107 -7.34 -7.07 -14.38
N ARG A 108 -7.73 -8.10 -15.15
CA ARG A 108 -8.72 -9.07 -14.68
C ARG A 108 -8.25 -9.69 -13.37
N THR A 109 -9.12 -9.67 -12.40
CA THR A 109 -8.82 -10.09 -11.03
C THR A 109 -10.01 -10.85 -10.46
N GLU A 110 -9.72 -12.00 -9.85
CA GLU A 110 -10.69 -12.83 -9.13
C GLU A 110 -10.32 -12.85 -7.65
N VAL A 111 -11.32 -12.72 -6.79
CA VAL A 111 -11.16 -12.88 -5.34
C VAL A 111 -11.65 -14.28 -4.97
N ILE A 112 -10.76 -15.09 -4.43
CA ILE A 112 -11.02 -16.49 -4.10
C ILE A 112 -10.90 -16.75 -2.61
N THR A 113 -11.70 -17.69 -2.12
CA THR A 113 -11.79 -18.08 -0.70
C THR A 113 -11.35 -19.53 -0.45
N ASP A 114 -11.12 -20.29 -1.52
CA ASP A 114 -10.72 -21.69 -1.46
C ASP A 114 -9.88 -22.08 -2.67
N ARG A 115 -9.40 -23.31 -2.68
CA ARG A 115 -8.62 -23.91 -3.77
C ARG A 115 -9.25 -25.24 -4.27
N SER A 116 -10.56 -25.32 -4.25
CA SER A 116 -11.27 -26.46 -4.82
C SER A 116 -10.96 -26.63 -6.32
N ASP A 117 -11.10 -27.83 -6.84
CA ASP A 117 -10.89 -28.07 -8.28
C ASP A 117 -11.79 -27.16 -9.13
N ALA A 118 -13.01 -26.89 -8.70
CA ALA A 118 -13.92 -25.98 -9.37
C ALA A 118 -13.38 -24.56 -9.41
N THR A 119 -12.81 -24.05 -8.30
CA THR A 119 -12.18 -22.73 -8.23
C THR A 119 -10.95 -22.67 -9.14
N LEU A 120 -10.11 -23.70 -9.13
CA LEU A 120 -8.91 -23.76 -9.98
C LEU A 120 -9.29 -23.76 -11.47
N GLU A 121 -10.27 -24.55 -11.86
CA GLU A 121 -10.76 -24.59 -13.25
C GLU A 121 -11.35 -23.24 -13.68
N GLN A 122 -12.08 -22.58 -12.83
CA GLN A 122 -12.61 -21.24 -13.09
C GLN A 122 -11.48 -20.24 -13.31
N LEU A 123 -10.45 -20.23 -12.46
CA LEU A 123 -9.28 -19.35 -12.62
C LEU A 123 -8.55 -19.60 -13.93
N GLU A 124 -8.33 -20.87 -14.29
CA GLU A 124 -7.66 -21.26 -15.54
C GLU A 124 -8.43 -20.80 -16.78
N GLN A 125 -9.77 -20.83 -16.73
CA GLN A 125 -10.62 -20.36 -17.82
C GLN A 125 -10.62 -18.83 -17.95
N GLN A 126 -10.57 -18.11 -16.84
CA GLN A 126 -10.70 -16.65 -16.83
C GLN A 126 -9.37 -15.92 -17.01
N LEU A 127 -8.30 -16.41 -16.37
CA LEU A 127 -7.04 -15.67 -16.29
C LEU A 127 -5.94 -16.26 -17.17
N SER A 128 -5.95 -17.57 -17.42
CA SER A 128 -4.87 -18.31 -18.08
C SER A 128 -3.54 -18.23 -17.31
N TYR A 129 -2.55 -19.03 -17.73
CA TYR A 129 -1.19 -18.95 -17.19
C TYR A 129 -0.29 -18.03 -18.03
N PRO A 130 0.67 -17.33 -17.44
CA PRO A 130 0.89 -17.21 -16.00
C PRO A 130 -0.13 -16.31 -15.36
N MET A 131 -0.39 -16.50 -14.05
CA MET A 131 -1.23 -15.63 -13.25
C MET A 131 -0.49 -15.16 -12.00
N VAL A 132 -0.94 -14.08 -11.39
CA VAL A 132 -0.34 -13.48 -10.19
C VAL A 132 -1.29 -13.63 -9.01
N LEU A 133 -0.80 -14.20 -7.92
CA LEU A 133 -1.52 -14.33 -6.67
C LEU A 133 -1.06 -13.25 -5.70
N LYS A 134 -2.01 -12.62 -5.01
CA LYS A 134 -1.75 -11.52 -4.08
C LYS A 134 -2.54 -11.69 -2.79
N MET A 135 -1.90 -11.40 -1.66
CA MET A 135 -2.65 -11.22 -0.42
C MET A 135 -3.43 -9.89 -0.47
N PRO A 136 -4.60 -9.81 0.15
CA PRO A 136 -5.38 -8.56 0.26
C PRO A 136 -4.56 -7.43 0.87
N GLU A 137 -3.81 -7.74 1.92
CA GLU A 137 -2.94 -6.81 2.63
C GLU A 137 -1.48 -7.18 2.38
N GLY A 138 -0.62 -6.20 2.37
CA GLY A 138 0.82 -6.37 2.15
C GLY A 138 1.41 -5.23 1.33
N SER A 139 2.64 -4.85 1.67
CA SER A 139 3.40 -3.78 1.02
C SER A 139 4.66 -4.34 0.38
N PHE A 140 5.22 -3.61 -0.58
CA PHE A 140 6.53 -3.90 -1.19
C PHE A 140 6.65 -5.30 -1.80
N SER A 141 5.60 -5.76 -2.50
CA SER A 141 5.52 -7.09 -3.14
C SER A 141 5.58 -8.28 -2.18
N ASN A 142 5.56 -8.06 -0.87
CA ASN A 142 5.40 -9.15 0.08
C ASN A 142 4.03 -9.81 -0.11
N GLY A 143 4.01 -11.15 -0.28
CA GLY A 143 2.78 -11.89 -0.56
C GLY A 143 2.25 -11.75 -1.99
N VAL A 144 3.13 -11.47 -2.97
CA VAL A 144 2.84 -11.49 -4.41
C VAL A 144 3.63 -12.63 -5.04
N PHE A 145 2.94 -13.55 -5.70
CA PHE A 145 3.53 -14.75 -6.29
C PHE A 145 3.03 -14.93 -7.72
N LYS A 146 3.92 -15.36 -8.60
CA LYS A 146 3.59 -15.78 -9.96
C LYS A 146 3.39 -17.29 -9.99
N ALA A 147 2.35 -17.77 -10.65
CA ALA A 147 2.09 -19.16 -10.93
C ALA A 147 2.07 -19.37 -12.45
N THR A 148 2.89 -20.30 -12.94
CA THR A 148 3.03 -20.62 -14.37
C THR A 148 2.38 -21.95 -14.73
N THR A 149 2.04 -22.75 -13.72
CA THR A 149 1.41 -24.07 -13.86
C THR A 149 0.36 -24.28 -12.77
N ARG A 150 -0.53 -25.27 -12.98
CA ARG A 150 -1.52 -25.68 -11.96
C ARG A 150 -0.84 -26.15 -10.66
N SER A 151 0.28 -26.85 -10.76
CA SER A 151 1.02 -27.32 -9.59
C SER A 151 1.54 -26.17 -8.75
N GLU A 152 2.15 -25.16 -9.39
CA GLU A 152 2.59 -23.94 -8.71
C GLU A 152 1.42 -23.15 -8.13
N LEU A 153 0.29 -23.06 -8.87
CA LEU A 153 -0.91 -22.40 -8.40
C LEU A 153 -1.39 -23.02 -7.08
N VAL A 154 -1.52 -24.33 -7.02
CA VAL A 154 -1.94 -25.06 -5.80
C VAL A 154 -0.94 -24.83 -4.66
N GLU A 155 0.35 -24.99 -4.89
CA GLU A 155 1.40 -24.79 -3.88
C GLU A 155 1.35 -23.37 -3.29
N ARG A 156 1.20 -22.35 -4.14
CA ARG A 156 1.16 -20.96 -3.70
C ARG A 156 -0.13 -20.65 -2.92
N LEU A 157 -1.27 -21.17 -3.38
CA LEU A 157 -2.54 -21.01 -2.69
C LEU A 157 -2.54 -21.67 -1.32
N ASP A 158 -1.93 -22.86 -1.18
CA ASP A 158 -1.76 -23.53 0.11
C ASP A 158 -1.08 -22.62 1.13
N ARG A 159 0.03 -22.01 0.74
CA ARG A 159 0.78 -21.09 1.61
C ARG A 159 0.01 -19.81 1.92
N LEU A 160 -0.68 -19.25 0.94
CA LEU A 160 -1.41 -17.99 1.13
C LEU A 160 -2.62 -18.19 2.04
N PHE A 161 -3.36 -19.29 1.91
CA PHE A 161 -4.50 -19.60 2.75
C PHE A 161 -4.13 -20.02 4.20
N GLU A 162 -2.86 -20.28 4.50
CA GLU A 162 -2.41 -20.45 5.90
C GLU A 162 -2.56 -19.14 6.71
N THR A 163 -2.47 -17.99 6.05
CA THR A 163 -2.41 -16.69 6.72
C THR A 163 -3.50 -15.70 6.27
N SER A 164 -4.22 -16.00 5.20
CA SER A 164 -5.26 -15.13 4.67
C SER A 164 -6.52 -15.91 4.32
N ALA A 165 -7.67 -15.39 4.70
CA ALA A 165 -8.97 -15.96 4.30
C ALA A 165 -9.33 -15.69 2.83
N LEU A 166 -8.67 -14.73 2.20
CA LEU A 166 -8.91 -14.30 0.82
C LEU A 166 -7.58 -14.21 0.07
N VAL A 167 -7.61 -14.57 -1.21
CA VAL A 167 -6.50 -14.35 -2.15
C VAL A 167 -7.04 -13.70 -3.41
N LEU A 168 -6.31 -12.73 -3.96
CA LEU A 168 -6.58 -12.20 -5.28
C LEU A 168 -5.74 -12.95 -6.30
N ALA A 169 -6.41 -13.53 -7.31
CA ALA A 169 -5.76 -14.04 -8.50
C ALA A 169 -5.95 -13.05 -9.65
N GLN A 170 -4.88 -12.67 -10.31
CA GLN A 170 -4.89 -11.62 -11.33
C GLN A 170 -4.17 -12.10 -12.58
N GLU A 171 -4.63 -11.67 -13.76
CA GLU A 171 -3.92 -11.90 -15.01
C GLU A 171 -2.51 -11.29 -14.94
N TYR A 172 -1.55 -11.97 -15.56
CA TYR A 172 -0.19 -11.47 -15.63
C TYR A 172 0.00 -10.58 -16.86
N LEU A 173 0.47 -9.37 -16.63
CA LEU A 173 0.88 -8.45 -17.67
C LEU A 173 2.37 -8.18 -17.55
N PHE A 174 3.13 -8.56 -18.60
CA PHE A 174 4.53 -8.16 -18.69
C PHE A 174 4.64 -6.71 -19.14
N THR A 175 5.48 -5.94 -18.43
CA THR A 175 5.85 -4.58 -18.81
C THR A 175 7.33 -4.36 -18.56
N ASP A 176 8.00 -3.63 -19.45
CA ASP A 176 9.43 -3.29 -19.28
C ASP A 176 9.68 -2.29 -18.15
N TYR A 177 8.63 -1.53 -17.78
CA TYR A 177 8.69 -0.52 -16.73
C TYR A 177 7.32 -0.30 -16.10
N ASP A 178 7.30 0.26 -14.91
CA ASP A 178 6.10 0.73 -14.22
C ASP A 178 6.08 2.26 -14.19
N TRP A 179 4.88 2.82 -14.37
CA TRP A 179 4.66 4.25 -14.17
C TRP A 179 4.45 4.56 -12.67
N ARG A 180 5.17 5.56 -12.20
CA ARG A 180 4.87 6.18 -10.91
C ARG A 180 4.27 7.55 -11.15
N ILE A 181 3.00 7.71 -10.83
CA ILE A 181 2.26 8.96 -11.00
C ILE A 181 2.04 9.57 -9.62
N GLY A 182 2.52 10.80 -9.44
CA GLY A 182 2.21 11.59 -8.25
C GLY A 182 0.92 12.36 -8.46
N VAL A 183 0.06 12.37 -7.45
CA VAL A 183 -1.15 13.21 -7.43
C VAL A 183 -1.09 14.07 -6.18
N LEU A 184 -1.18 15.38 -6.34
CA LEU A 184 -1.21 16.32 -5.24
C LEU A 184 -2.44 17.22 -5.37
N ASN A 185 -3.24 17.27 -4.31
CA ASN A 185 -4.46 18.07 -4.27
C ASN A 185 -5.39 17.84 -5.49
N GLY A 186 -5.60 16.56 -5.85
CA GLY A 186 -6.44 16.17 -6.99
C GLY A 186 -5.86 16.44 -8.37
N ARG A 187 -4.63 16.94 -8.48
CA ARG A 187 -3.95 17.20 -9.75
C ARG A 187 -2.83 16.19 -9.94
N ALA A 188 -2.83 15.54 -11.12
CA ALA A 188 -1.70 14.72 -11.52
C ALA A 188 -0.49 15.64 -11.76
N GLU A 189 0.57 15.43 -10.99
CA GLU A 189 1.83 16.14 -11.19
C GLU A 189 2.56 15.57 -12.40
N THR A 190 3.23 16.45 -13.14
CA THR A 190 4.02 16.11 -14.33
C THR A 190 5.25 15.23 -14.05
N LEU A 191 5.41 14.76 -12.84
CA LEU A 191 6.47 13.84 -12.40
C LEU A 191 6.08 12.38 -12.62
N ALA A 192 5.50 12.04 -13.78
CA ALA A 192 5.41 10.66 -14.20
C ALA A 192 6.83 10.17 -14.49
N SER A 193 7.38 9.32 -13.66
CA SER A 193 8.66 8.65 -13.91
C SER A 193 8.41 7.21 -14.29
N ALA A 194 8.99 6.78 -15.41
CA ALA A 194 9.10 5.36 -15.74
C ALA A 194 10.18 4.75 -14.84
N LEU A 195 9.80 3.80 -13.99
CA LEU A 195 10.74 3.01 -13.21
C LEU A 195 10.96 1.70 -13.98
N ALA A 196 12.20 1.46 -14.40
CA ALA A 196 12.56 0.15 -14.91
C ALA A 196 12.27 -0.91 -13.84
N ARG A 197 11.48 -1.92 -14.18
CA ARG A 197 11.34 -3.10 -13.31
C ARG A 197 12.70 -3.75 -13.21
N ARG A 198 13.24 -3.86 -12.02
CA ARG A 198 14.23 -4.89 -11.74
C ARG A 198 13.45 -6.20 -11.70
N ILE A 199 13.61 -6.99 -12.74
CA ILE A 199 13.26 -8.40 -12.69
C ILE A 199 14.33 -9.01 -11.78
N GLU A 200 14.03 -9.15 -10.51
CA GLU A 200 14.75 -10.11 -9.69
C GLU A 200 14.20 -11.47 -10.15
N ASP A 201 14.98 -12.12 -11.02
CA ASP A 201 14.79 -13.53 -11.28
C ASP A 201 14.85 -14.25 -9.93
N ASP A 202 13.73 -14.82 -9.52
CA ASP A 202 13.63 -15.69 -8.37
C ASP A 202 14.66 -16.84 -8.52
N LYS A 203 15.70 -16.81 -7.70
CA LYS A 203 16.55 -17.97 -7.43
C LYS A 203 15.93 -18.83 -6.36
#